data_52470f1e6eafeb2ff978a9b023b38900
#
_entry.id   52470f1e6eafeb2ff978a9b023b38900
#
_cell.length_a   1.000
_cell.length_b   1.000
_cell.length_c   1.000
_cell.angle_alpha   90.00
_cell.angle_beta   90.00
_cell.angle_gamma   90.00
#
_symmetry.space_group_name_H-M   'P 1'
#
loop_
_entity.id
_entity.type
_entity.pdbx_description
1 polymer ?
#
loop_
_entity_poly.entity_id
_entity_poly.type
_entity_poly.pdbx_seq_one_letter_code
_entity_poly.pdbx_strand_id
1 'polypeptide(L)'
;MPALFQPLKIGELELENRIVIAPMCQYSATDGNAGDWHTIHLGHLALSGAGLLIVEATAVTEEGRITPADLGLYSDANEAALARVLAGVRAQSPIPVAMQLAHAGRKASSRAPWDGGQQIASAAADGWLAVAPSAIPHSPGEEPPLALDAAGLARVRDGFAEAARRAARLGMVGLEIHCAHGYLLHQFLSPLANQRDDAYGGSLENRMRFPLEVFRAVRAAFPAGRPV
;
A
#
# COMPACT_ATOMS: atom_id res chain seq x y z
N MET A 1 22.45 -26.44 7.76
CA MET A 1 21.47 -25.82 6.83
C MET A 1 21.87 -24.37 6.65
N PRO A 2 21.94 -23.82 5.43
CA PRO A 2 22.23 -22.40 5.21
C PRO A 2 21.23 -21.50 5.96
N ALA A 3 21.68 -20.31 6.40
CA ALA A 3 20.85 -19.38 7.18
C ALA A 3 19.53 -18.99 6.48
N LEU A 4 19.52 -18.94 5.15
CA LEU A 4 18.34 -18.62 4.33
C LEU A 4 17.16 -19.59 4.59
N PHE A 5 17.45 -20.85 4.84
CA PHE A 5 16.44 -21.90 5.06
C PHE A 5 16.18 -22.21 6.55
N GLN A 6 16.74 -21.40 7.45
CA GLN A 6 16.46 -21.53 8.88
C GLN A 6 15.22 -20.73 9.25
N PRO A 7 14.42 -21.18 10.23
CA PRO A 7 13.28 -20.41 10.74
C PRO A 7 13.68 -19.02 11.22
N LEU A 8 12.72 -18.09 11.16
CA LEU A 8 12.85 -16.73 11.66
C LEU A 8 11.59 -16.36 12.43
N LYS A 9 11.76 -15.72 13.58
CA LYS A 9 10.67 -15.16 14.36
C LYS A 9 10.69 -13.64 14.29
N ILE A 10 9.54 -13.02 13.94
CA ILE A 10 9.33 -11.56 13.89
C ILE A 10 8.10 -11.23 14.74
N GLY A 11 8.30 -10.71 15.95
CA GLY A 11 7.20 -10.60 16.92
C GLY A 11 6.65 -11.99 17.27
N GLU A 12 5.37 -12.21 17.06
CA GLU A 12 4.71 -13.53 17.23
C GLU A 12 4.66 -14.35 15.94
N LEU A 13 5.07 -13.78 14.81
CA LEU A 13 5.10 -14.44 13.51
C LEU A 13 6.33 -15.36 13.41
N GLU A 14 6.10 -16.65 13.20
CA GLU A 14 7.13 -17.64 12.93
C GLU A 14 7.12 -18.00 11.44
N LEU A 15 8.26 -17.85 10.79
CA LEU A 15 8.50 -18.20 9.38
C LEU A 15 9.34 -19.47 9.30
N GLU A 16 8.98 -20.41 8.45
CA GLU A 16 9.74 -21.65 8.25
C GLU A 16 11.11 -21.43 7.60
N ASN A 17 11.26 -20.37 6.84
CA ASN A 17 12.51 -19.93 6.21
C ASN A 17 12.49 -18.41 6.00
N ARG A 18 13.61 -17.85 5.54
CA ARG A 18 13.80 -16.39 5.38
C ARG A 18 13.56 -15.89 3.97
N ILE A 19 12.89 -16.67 3.13
CA ILE A 19 12.52 -16.27 1.78
C ILE A 19 11.18 -15.52 1.87
N VAL A 20 11.17 -14.28 1.43
CA VAL A 20 9.97 -13.43 1.41
C VAL A 20 9.66 -13.08 -0.05
N ILE A 21 8.42 -13.34 -0.47
CA ILE A 21 7.93 -12.88 -1.77
C ILE A 21 7.53 -11.42 -1.62
N ALA A 22 8.27 -10.55 -2.32
CA ALA A 22 8.07 -9.10 -2.28
C ALA A 22 6.71 -8.68 -2.88
N PRO A 23 6.11 -7.57 -2.39
CA PRO A 23 4.88 -7.03 -2.97
C PRO A 23 5.15 -6.45 -4.37
N MET A 24 4.40 -6.92 -5.38
CA MET A 24 4.55 -6.46 -6.77
C MET A 24 3.19 -6.21 -7.39
N CYS A 25 2.91 -4.94 -7.74
CA CYS A 25 1.64 -4.52 -8.34
C CYS A 25 1.32 -5.31 -9.61
N GLN A 26 0.09 -5.83 -9.68
CA GLN A 26 -0.40 -6.63 -10.79
C GLN A 26 -1.22 -5.81 -11.78
N TYR A 27 -1.69 -4.64 -11.37
CA TYR A 27 -2.55 -3.78 -12.19
C TYR A 27 -3.72 -4.54 -12.84
N SER A 28 -4.41 -5.37 -12.04
CA SER A 28 -5.43 -6.31 -12.50
C SER A 28 -6.70 -6.30 -11.64
N ALA A 29 -6.84 -5.29 -10.79
CA ALA A 29 -8.05 -5.06 -10.01
C ALA A 29 -9.09 -4.27 -10.81
N THR A 30 -10.35 -4.39 -10.41
CA THR A 30 -11.45 -3.56 -10.92
C THR A 30 -12.06 -2.80 -9.75
N ASP A 31 -12.02 -1.46 -9.78
CA ASP A 31 -12.46 -0.60 -8.68
C ASP A 31 -11.84 -0.97 -7.32
N GLY A 32 -10.57 -1.33 -7.34
CA GLY A 32 -9.84 -1.80 -6.15
C GLY A 32 -10.15 -3.23 -5.74
N ASN A 33 -11.06 -3.94 -6.40
CA ASN A 33 -11.46 -5.28 -6.05
C ASN A 33 -10.53 -6.34 -6.64
N ALA A 34 -10.06 -7.25 -5.80
CA ALA A 34 -9.33 -8.42 -6.23
C ALA A 34 -10.23 -9.36 -7.06
N GLY A 35 -9.70 -9.91 -8.16
CA GLY A 35 -10.38 -10.82 -9.06
C GLY A 35 -9.66 -12.16 -9.23
N ASP A 36 -10.06 -12.90 -10.26
CA ASP A 36 -9.51 -14.23 -10.57
C ASP A 36 -8.00 -14.20 -10.83
N TRP A 37 -7.49 -13.13 -11.44
CA TRP A 37 -6.04 -12.96 -11.61
C TRP A 37 -5.29 -13.03 -10.29
N HIS A 38 -5.80 -12.37 -9.25
CA HIS A 38 -5.18 -12.39 -7.93
C HIS A 38 -5.22 -13.79 -7.32
N THR A 39 -6.29 -14.57 -7.57
CA THR A 39 -6.37 -15.97 -7.12
C THR A 39 -5.28 -16.82 -7.80
N ILE A 40 -5.09 -16.68 -9.11
CA ILE A 40 -4.07 -17.40 -9.88
C ILE A 40 -2.68 -16.97 -9.42
N HIS A 41 -2.42 -15.66 -9.37
CA HIS A 41 -1.10 -15.09 -9.05
C HIS A 41 -0.67 -15.43 -7.62
N LEU A 42 -1.49 -15.10 -6.63
CA LEU A 42 -1.18 -15.36 -5.22
C LEU A 42 -1.17 -16.87 -4.93
N GLY A 43 -2.06 -17.63 -5.54
CA GLY A 43 -2.09 -19.09 -5.43
C GLY A 43 -0.82 -19.74 -5.95
N HIS A 44 -0.34 -19.33 -7.12
CA HIS A 44 0.93 -19.81 -7.68
C HIS A 44 2.12 -19.49 -6.75
N LEU A 45 2.20 -18.26 -6.28
CA LEU A 45 3.27 -17.82 -5.37
C LEU A 45 3.19 -18.54 -4.02
N ALA A 46 2.00 -18.81 -3.51
CA ALA A 46 1.79 -19.50 -2.25
C ALA A 46 2.30 -20.95 -2.24
N LEU A 47 2.46 -21.57 -3.40
CA LEU A 47 3.00 -22.92 -3.55
C LEU A 47 4.54 -22.95 -3.73
N SER A 48 5.21 -21.81 -3.69
CA SER A 48 6.65 -21.69 -3.95
C SER A 48 7.56 -22.27 -2.85
N GLY A 49 7.04 -22.48 -1.64
CA GLY A 49 7.85 -22.87 -0.47
C GLY A 49 8.55 -21.67 0.23
N ALA A 50 8.24 -20.42 -0.15
CA ALA A 50 8.70 -19.24 0.59
C ALA A 50 8.08 -19.19 1.99
N GLY A 51 8.78 -18.55 2.95
CA GLY A 51 8.33 -18.41 4.32
C GLY A 51 7.25 -17.32 4.51
N LEU A 52 7.16 -16.35 3.61
CA LEU A 52 6.18 -15.26 3.66
C LEU A 52 5.81 -14.78 2.26
N LEU A 53 4.53 -14.52 2.04
CA LEU A 53 4.01 -13.83 0.87
C LEU A 53 3.49 -12.45 1.27
N ILE A 54 3.93 -11.37 0.63
CA ILE A 54 3.40 -10.02 0.83
C ILE A 54 2.54 -9.64 -0.38
N VAL A 55 1.26 -9.37 -0.15
CA VAL A 55 0.34 -8.89 -1.17
C VAL A 55 0.80 -7.51 -1.65
N GLU A 56 0.64 -7.25 -2.94
CA GLU A 56 1.00 -6.00 -3.61
C GLU A 56 0.56 -4.74 -2.89
N ALA A 57 1.15 -3.60 -3.27
CA ALA A 57 0.76 -2.28 -2.78
C ALA A 57 -0.75 -2.08 -2.91
N THR A 58 -1.43 -2.01 -1.77
CA THR A 58 -2.88 -1.96 -1.66
C THR A 58 -3.29 -0.57 -1.19
N ALA A 59 -4.09 0.12 -2.00
CA ALA A 59 -4.49 1.50 -1.74
C ALA A 59 -5.41 1.60 -0.52
N VAL A 60 -5.10 2.54 0.38
CA VAL A 60 -5.85 2.79 1.63
C VAL A 60 -6.99 3.79 1.46
N THR A 61 -7.01 4.51 0.34
CA THR A 61 -8.10 5.37 -0.12
C THR A 61 -8.26 5.20 -1.62
N GLU A 62 -9.42 5.55 -2.17
CA GLU A 62 -9.70 5.38 -3.59
C GLU A 62 -8.70 6.18 -4.46
N GLU A 63 -8.48 7.43 -4.12
CA GLU A 63 -7.53 8.31 -4.82
C GLU A 63 -6.07 7.94 -4.57
N GLY A 64 -5.79 7.04 -3.63
CA GLY A 64 -4.45 6.54 -3.32
C GLY A 64 -3.94 5.46 -4.26
N ARG A 65 -4.74 4.97 -5.20
CA ARG A 65 -4.32 4.02 -6.23
C ARG A 65 -3.29 4.66 -7.17
N ILE A 66 -2.34 3.87 -7.66
CA ILE A 66 -1.40 4.30 -8.70
C ILE A 66 -2.14 4.40 -10.02
N THR A 67 -2.85 3.32 -10.38
CA THR A 67 -3.63 3.18 -11.61
C THR A 67 -5.08 2.84 -11.30
N PRO A 68 -6.02 2.97 -12.25
CA PRO A 68 -7.40 2.48 -12.09
C PRO A 68 -7.48 0.99 -11.72
N ALA A 69 -6.46 0.21 -12.09
CA ALA A 69 -6.40 -1.24 -11.90
C ALA A 69 -5.60 -1.68 -10.66
N ASP A 70 -5.31 -0.80 -9.74
CA ASP A 70 -4.65 -1.14 -8.48
C ASP A 70 -5.60 -1.78 -7.47
N LEU A 71 -5.04 -2.67 -6.65
CA LEU A 71 -5.75 -3.24 -5.52
C LEU A 71 -6.03 -2.17 -4.45
N GLY A 72 -7.21 -2.24 -3.83
CA GLY A 72 -7.63 -1.36 -2.74
C GLY A 72 -8.11 -2.13 -1.51
N LEU A 73 -8.13 -1.45 -0.37
CA LEU A 73 -8.72 -1.95 0.88
C LEU A 73 -9.49 -0.85 1.63
N TYR A 74 -10.08 0.07 0.88
CA TYR A 74 -10.78 1.26 1.39
C TYR A 74 -12.29 1.09 1.47
N SER A 75 -12.83 -0.04 1.02
CA SER A 75 -14.28 -0.33 1.03
C SER A 75 -14.59 -1.76 1.50
N ASP A 76 -15.85 -2.00 1.89
CA ASP A 76 -16.33 -3.34 2.25
C ASP A 76 -16.31 -4.28 1.04
N ALA A 77 -16.54 -3.74 -0.16
CA ALA A 77 -16.45 -4.50 -1.40
C ALA A 77 -15.02 -5.00 -1.65
N ASN A 78 -14.01 -4.14 -1.44
CA ASN A 78 -12.61 -4.54 -1.57
C ASN A 78 -12.24 -5.63 -0.54
N GLU A 79 -12.66 -5.46 0.72
CA GLU A 79 -12.44 -6.45 1.77
C GLU A 79 -13.07 -7.81 1.40
N ALA A 80 -14.33 -7.81 0.98
CA ALA A 80 -15.03 -9.03 0.59
C ALA A 80 -14.42 -9.71 -0.64
N ALA A 81 -13.99 -8.92 -1.65
CA ALA A 81 -13.33 -9.44 -2.84
C ALA A 81 -12.00 -10.13 -2.49
N LEU A 82 -11.18 -9.48 -1.67
CA LEU A 82 -9.90 -10.03 -1.24
C LEU A 82 -10.08 -11.24 -0.30
N ALA A 83 -11.12 -11.25 0.55
CA ALA A 83 -11.44 -12.40 1.39
C ALA A 83 -11.68 -13.68 0.56
N ARG A 84 -12.39 -13.57 -0.59
CA ARG A 84 -12.61 -14.71 -1.50
C ARG A 84 -11.30 -15.23 -2.08
N VAL A 85 -10.42 -14.34 -2.54
CA VAL A 85 -9.09 -14.70 -3.05
C VAL A 85 -8.27 -15.42 -2.00
N LEU A 86 -8.17 -14.84 -0.79
CA LEU A 86 -7.41 -15.41 0.31
C LEU A 86 -7.95 -16.76 0.78
N ALA A 87 -9.27 -16.96 0.76
CA ALA A 87 -9.86 -18.26 1.08
C ALA A 87 -9.40 -19.34 0.09
N GLY A 88 -9.38 -19.04 -1.22
CA GLY A 88 -8.85 -19.93 -2.24
C GLY A 88 -7.37 -20.26 -2.05
N VAL A 89 -6.55 -19.25 -1.78
CA VAL A 89 -5.10 -19.42 -1.54
C VAL A 89 -4.85 -20.27 -0.31
N ARG A 90 -5.51 -19.99 0.82
CA ARG A 90 -5.34 -20.72 2.08
C ARG A 90 -5.85 -22.15 2.05
N ALA A 91 -6.79 -22.46 1.16
CA ALA A 91 -7.24 -23.84 0.94
C ALA A 91 -6.15 -24.72 0.30
N GLN A 92 -5.16 -24.12 -0.36
CA GLN A 92 -4.09 -24.81 -1.09
C GLN A 92 -2.71 -24.71 -0.42
N SER A 93 -2.49 -23.70 0.44
CA SER A 93 -1.17 -23.44 1.04
C SER A 93 -1.29 -22.84 2.43
N PRO A 94 -0.45 -23.30 3.39
CA PRO A 94 -0.36 -22.73 4.74
C PRO A 94 0.53 -21.48 4.80
N ILE A 95 1.06 -20.97 3.68
CA ILE A 95 2.00 -19.85 3.67
C ILE A 95 1.43 -18.66 4.45
N PRO A 96 2.19 -18.04 5.36
CA PRO A 96 1.81 -16.78 5.99
C PRO A 96 1.66 -15.68 4.94
N VAL A 97 0.56 -14.90 5.02
CA VAL A 97 0.28 -13.81 4.08
C VAL A 97 0.24 -12.49 4.82
N ALA A 98 1.12 -11.57 4.47
CA ALA A 98 1.14 -10.17 4.86
C ALA A 98 0.64 -9.28 3.71
N MET A 99 0.52 -7.98 3.95
CA MET A 99 0.05 -7.01 2.94
C MET A 99 0.85 -5.72 3.04
N GLN A 100 1.12 -5.11 1.87
CA GLN A 100 1.67 -3.76 1.79
C GLN A 100 0.53 -2.73 1.67
N LEU A 101 0.42 -1.81 2.64
CA LEU A 101 -0.50 -0.67 2.59
C LEU A 101 0.19 0.52 1.94
N ALA A 102 -0.47 1.18 0.99
CA ALA A 102 0.12 2.22 0.18
C ALA A 102 -0.85 3.37 -0.12
N HIS A 103 -0.28 4.50 -0.51
CA HIS A 103 -0.98 5.62 -1.12
C HIS A 103 -0.02 6.27 -2.12
N ALA A 104 -0.42 6.34 -3.39
CA ALA A 104 0.47 6.77 -4.48
C ALA A 104 0.88 8.25 -4.41
N GLY A 105 0.09 9.10 -3.74
CA GLY A 105 0.38 10.52 -3.69
C GLY A 105 0.33 11.15 -5.09
N ARG A 106 1.27 12.03 -5.43
CA ARG A 106 1.35 12.68 -6.73
C ARG A 106 1.63 11.75 -7.92
N LYS A 107 1.90 10.47 -7.66
CA LYS A 107 2.05 9.43 -8.69
C LYS A 107 0.76 8.65 -8.92
N ALA A 108 -0.34 9.06 -8.29
CA ALA A 108 -1.67 8.52 -8.52
C ALA A 108 -2.23 8.93 -9.88
N SER A 109 -3.34 8.30 -10.28
CA SER A 109 -3.98 8.57 -11.57
C SER A 109 -3.02 8.41 -12.75
N SER A 110 -2.32 7.28 -12.81
CA SER A 110 -1.33 6.97 -13.85
C SER A 110 -1.74 5.73 -14.66
N ARG A 111 -1.23 5.63 -15.86
CA ARG A 111 -1.32 4.41 -16.68
C ARG A 111 -0.40 3.34 -16.12
N ALA A 112 -0.69 2.08 -16.43
CA ALA A 112 0.23 0.99 -16.11
C ALA A 112 1.59 1.18 -16.81
N PRO A 113 2.70 0.67 -16.26
CA PRO A 113 4.04 0.88 -16.82
C PRO A 113 4.18 0.45 -18.29
N TRP A 114 3.51 -0.64 -18.68
CA TRP A 114 3.52 -1.11 -20.07
C TRP A 114 2.64 -0.28 -21.02
N ASP A 115 1.75 0.55 -20.47
CA ASP A 115 0.95 1.54 -21.21
C ASP A 115 1.60 2.94 -21.16
N GLY A 116 2.87 2.99 -20.75
CA GLY A 116 3.72 4.18 -20.73
C GLY A 116 3.83 4.87 -19.37
N GLY A 117 3.01 4.54 -18.38
CA GLY A 117 3.12 5.06 -16.99
C GLY A 117 2.79 6.56 -16.82
N GLN A 118 2.31 7.26 -17.88
CA GLN A 118 2.01 8.68 -17.81
C GLN A 118 0.76 8.94 -16.94
N GLN A 119 0.68 10.15 -16.40
CA GLN A 119 -0.49 10.64 -15.69
C GLN A 119 -1.75 10.58 -16.58
N ILE A 120 -2.84 10.13 -16.01
CA ILE A 120 -4.19 10.26 -16.57
C ILE A 120 -4.75 11.58 -16.03
N ALA A 121 -5.10 12.51 -16.94
CA ALA A 121 -5.66 13.80 -16.54
C ALA A 121 -6.93 13.62 -15.69
N SER A 122 -7.10 14.45 -14.67
CA SER A 122 -8.23 14.31 -13.72
C SER A 122 -9.61 14.41 -14.40
N ALA A 123 -9.70 15.11 -15.53
CA ALA A 123 -10.92 15.24 -16.34
C ALA A 123 -11.19 14.04 -17.27
N ALA A 124 -10.26 13.09 -17.38
CA ALA A 124 -10.48 11.88 -18.19
C ALA A 124 -11.38 10.88 -17.46
N ALA A 125 -12.02 9.96 -18.21
CA ALA A 125 -12.98 9.01 -17.65
C ALA A 125 -12.41 8.13 -16.52
N ASP A 126 -11.12 7.73 -16.64
CA ASP A 126 -10.43 6.89 -15.66
C ASP A 126 -9.44 7.69 -14.78
N GLY A 127 -9.49 9.03 -14.86
CA GLY A 127 -8.59 9.91 -14.14
C GLY A 127 -9.20 10.48 -12.87
N TRP A 128 -8.33 10.88 -11.94
CA TRP A 128 -8.72 11.64 -10.75
C TRP A 128 -7.62 12.60 -10.32
N LEU A 129 -7.99 13.61 -9.53
CA LEU A 129 -7.03 14.58 -9.00
C LEU A 129 -6.19 13.90 -7.90
N ALA A 130 -4.89 13.81 -8.12
CA ALA A 130 -3.94 13.30 -7.14
C ALA A 130 -3.80 14.24 -5.93
N VAL A 131 -3.38 13.70 -4.79
CA VAL A 131 -3.06 14.49 -3.59
C VAL A 131 -1.60 14.30 -3.20
N ALA A 132 -0.98 15.31 -2.57
CA ALA A 132 0.44 15.26 -2.19
C ALA A 132 0.72 16.19 -1.00
N PRO A 133 1.95 16.17 -0.42
CA PRO A 133 2.34 17.17 0.59
C PRO A 133 2.27 18.61 0.06
N SER A 134 2.63 18.81 -1.20
CA SER A 134 2.67 20.11 -1.89
C SER A 134 2.16 19.97 -3.33
N ALA A 135 1.65 21.05 -3.91
CA ALA A 135 1.14 21.07 -5.29
C ALA A 135 2.28 21.05 -6.35
N ILE A 136 3.15 20.04 -6.25
CA ILE A 136 4.31 19.86 -7.14
C ILE A 136 4.07 18.60 -7.97
N PRO A 137 3.92 18.69 -9.31
CA PRO A 137 3.68 17.54 -10.17
C PRO A 137 4.84 16.55 -10.09
N HIS A 138 4.59 15.29 -10.47
CA HIS A 138 5.64 14.27 -10.48
C HIS A 138 6.63 14.51 -11.62
N SER A 139 6.12 14.84 -12.80
CA SER A 139 6.92 15.13 -13.98
C SER A 139 6.54 16.49 -14.59
N PRO A 140 7.44 17.14 -15.32
CA PRO A 140 7.12 18.39 -16.01
C PRO A 140 5.96 18.21 -16.99
N GLY A 141 4.99 19.12 -16.92
CA GLY A 141 3.80 19.11 -17.80
C GLY A 141 2.63 18.29 -17.29
N GLU A 142 2.78 17.56 -16.19
CA GLU A 142 1.68 16.89 -15.51
C GLU A 142 0.82 17.87 -14.70
N GLU A 143 -0.44 17.51 -14.47
CA GLU A 143 -1.36 18.25 -13.62
C GLU A 143 -0.83 18.24 -12.16
N PRO A 144 -0.69 19.42 -11.52
CA PRO A 144 -0.27 19.48 -10.13
C PRO A 144 -1.27 18.77 -9.20
N PRO A 145 -0.81 18.00 -8.21
CA PRO A 145 -1.68 17.41 -7.22
C PRO A 145 -2.26 18.48 -6.28
N LEU A 146 -3.37 18.19 -5.64
CA LEU A 146 -3.89 18.99 -4.53
C LEU A 146 -3.00 18.81 -3.30
N ALA A 147 -2.50 19.92 -2.75
CA ALA A 147 -1.78 19.90 -1.48
C ALA A 147 -2.74 19.50 -0.33
N LEU A 148 -2.37 18.49 0.45
CA LEU A 148 -3.17 18.04 1.59
C LEU A 148 -3.23 19.11 2.67
N ASP A 149 -4.43 19.53 3.03
CA ASP A 149 -4.71 20.31 4.23
C ASP A 149 -4.82 19.41 5.47
N ALA A 150 -5.12 20.00 6.62
CA ALA A 150 -5.26 19.26 7.89
C ALA A 150 -6.35 18.18 7.83
N ALA A 151 -7.46 18.44 7.14
CA ALA A 151 -8.53 17.46 6.97
C ALA A 151 -8.10 16.31 6.02
N GLY A 152 -7.40 16.63 4.95
CA GLY A 152 -6.81 15.66 4.03
C GLY A 152 -5.77 14.76 4.69
N LEU A 153 -4.89 15.32 5.52
CA LEU A 153 -3.93 14.55 6.32
C LEU A 153 -4.65 13.57 7.27
N ALA A 154 -5.66 14.06 8.00
CA ALA A 154 -6.45 13.22 8.90
C ALA A 154 -7.14 12.08 8.12
N ARG A 155 -7.79 12.38 6.99
CA ARG A 155 -8.48 11.40 6.15
C ARG A 155 -7.53 10.30 5.65
N VAL A 156 -6.35 10.66 5.16
CA VAL A 156 -5.35 9.67 4.70
C VAL A 156 -4.84 8.82 5.86
N ARG A 157 -4.46 9.43 6.99
CA ARG A 157 -4.02 8.70 8.20
C ARG A 157 -5.09 7.70 8.65
N ASP A 158 -6.35 8.14 8.72
CA ASP A 158 -7.47 7.31 9.17
C ASP A 158 -7.79 6.20 8.15
N GLY A 159 -7.57 6.46 6.85
CA GLY A 159 -7.61 5.46 5.78
C GLY A 159 -6.58 4.34 5.99
N PHE A 160 -5.35 4.68 6.32
CA PHE A 160 -4.33 3.67 6.68
C PHE A 160 -4.74 2.85 7.91
N ALA A 161 -5.28 3.49 8.95
CA ALA A 161 -5.73 2.79 10.15
C ALA A 161 -6.92 1.87 9.86
N GLU A 162 -7.87 2.29 9.03
CA GLU A 162 -9.01 1.43 8.66
C GLU A 162 -8.58 0.27 7.77
N ALA A 163 -7.70 0.51 6.79
CA ALA A 163 -7.12 -0.57 5.99
C ALA A 163 -6.37 -1.59 6.87
N ALA A 164 -5.68 -1.15 7.92
CA ALA A 164 -5.04 -2.05 8.88
C ALA A 164 -6.07 -2.91 9.66
N ARG A 165 -7.22 -2.34 10.06
CA ARG A 165 -8.31 -3.12 10.70
C ARG A 165 -8.89 -4.15 9.73
N ARG A 166 -9.13 -3.77 8.47
CA ARG A 166 -9.60 -4.67 7.42
C ARG A 166 -8.60 -5.81 7.18
N ALA A 167 -7.31 -5.50 7.08
CA ALA A 167 -6.25 -6.48 6.95
C ALA A 167 -6.21 -7.46 8.15
N ALA A 168 -6.44 -6.96 9.36
CA ALA A 168 -6.55 -7.80 10.55
C ALA A 168 -7.74 -8.78 10.48
N ARG A 169 -8.93 -8.31 10.03
CA ARG A 169 -10.12 -9.17 9.80
C ARG A 169 -9.88 -10.21 8.71
N LEU A 170 -9.15 -9.84 7.67
CA LEU A 170 -8.72 -10.75 6.59
C LEU A 170 -7.66 -11.77 7.06
N GLY A 171 -7.20 -11.69 8.30
CA GLY A 171 -6.21 -12.63 8.84
C GLY A 171 -4.80 -12.42 8.31
N MET A 172 -4.43 -11.20 7.89
CA MET A 172 -3.04 -10.90 7.52
C MET A 172 -2.13 -11.08 8.73
N VAL A 173 -0.98 -11.74 8.53
CA VAL A 173 -0.03 -12.03 9.62
C VAL A 173 0.90 -10.87 9.92
N GLY A 174 1.00 -9.89 9.02
CA GLY A 174 1.83 -8.69 9.16
C GLY A 174 1.41 -7.62 8.16
N LEU A 175 1.90 -6.40 8.36
CA LEU A 175 1.72 -5.27 7.44
C LEU A 175 3.08 -4.67 7.08
N GLU A 176 3.17 -4.20 5.85
CA GLU A 176 4.24 -3.31 5.39
C GLU A 176 3.62 -1.96 5.04
N ILE A 177 4.15 -0.87 5.58
CA ILE A 177 3.73 0.48 5.22
C ILE A 177 4.66 1.00 4.15
N HIS A 178 4.14 1.29 2.96
CA HIS A 178 4.94 1.76 1.84
C HIS A 178 5.40 3.21 2.04
N CYS A 179 6.65 3.39 2.47
CA CYS A 179 7.28 4.70 2.70
C CYS A 179 8.41 5.00 1.69
N ALA A 180 8.40 4.36 0.52
CA ALA A 180 9.47 4.44 -0.48
C ALA A 180 8.96 4.86 -1.88
N HIS A 181 9.81 4.75 -2.88
CA HIS A 181 9.56 4.86 -4.32
C HIS A 181 8.88 6.14 -4.80
N GLY A 182 8.93 7.22 -4.01
CA GLY A 182 8.28 8.49 -4.37
C GLY A 182 6.75 8.48 -4.19
N TYR A 183 6.20 7.53 -3.41
CA TYR A 183 4.79 7.53 -3.03
C TYR A 183 4.52 8.46 -1.84
N LEU A 184 3.28 8.60 -1.40
CA LEU A 184 2.86 9.69 -0.53
C LEU A 184 3.74 9.87 0.71
N LEU A 185 4.00 8.80 1.47
CA LEU A 185 4.79 8.92 2.70
C LEU A 185 6.26 9.27 2.42
N HIS A 186 6.84 8.77 1.32
CA HIS A 186 8.16 9.19 0.85
C HIS A 186 8.15 10.65 0.38
N GLN A 187 7.05 11.13 -0.24
CA GLN A 187 6.93 12.53 -0.66
C GLN A 187 7.00 13.47 0.54
N PHE A 188 6.45 13.09 1.70
CA PHE A 188 6.61 13.87 2.94
C PHE A 188 8.06 13.94 3.40
N LEU A 189 8.80 12.84 3.30
CA LEU A 189 10.22 12.78 3.70
C LEU A 189 11.14 13.59 2.77
N SER A 190 10.80 13.66 1.49
CA SER A 190 11.63 14.29 0.46
C SER A 190 11.49 15.83 0.46
N PRO A 191 12.59 16.60 0.63
CA PRO A 191 12.51 18.06 0.51
C PRO A 191 12.23 18.53 -0.92
N LEU A 192 12.36 17.66 -1.93
CA LEU A 192 12.03 17.99 -3.32
C LEU A 192 10.52 17.94 -3.59
N ALA A 193 9.80 17.06 -2.90
CA ALA A 193 8.37 16.88 -3.06
C ALA A 193 7.54 17.57 -1.97
N ASN A 194 8.17 17.86 -0.83
CA ASN A 194 7.56 18.50 0.32
C ASN A 194 8.18 19.89 0.53
N GLN A 195 7.46 20.92 0.07
CA GLN A 195 7.81 22.33 0.25
C GLN A 195 6.80 23.04 1.18
N ARG A 196 6.26 22.30 2.15
CA ARG A 196 5.38 22.86 3.20
C ARG A 196 6.17 23.74 4.15
N ASP A 197 5.50 24.78 4.66
CA ASP A 197 5.99 25.70 5.67
C ASP A 197 5.33 25.52 7.04
N ASP A 198 4.48 24.49 7.18
CA ASP A 198 3.81 24.12 8.42
C ASP A 198 4.60 23.02 9.21
N ALA A 199 3.95 22.46 10.23
CA ALA A 199 4.53 21.41 11.06
C ALA A 199 4.90 20.10 10.34
N TYR A 200 4.55 19.95 9.07
CA TYR A 200 4.82 18.76 8.26
C TYR A 200 5.89 19.00 7.17
N GLY A 201 6.53 20.18 7.14
CA GLY A 201 7.54 20.55 6.15
C GLY A 201 8.77 21.20 6.74
N GLY A 202 9.74 21.56 5.89
CA GLY A 202 11.01 22.18 6.28
C GLY A 202 12.00 21.19 6.90
N SER A 203 12.16 21.14 8.22
CA SER A 203 13.13 20.29 8.90
C SER A 203 12.86 18.80 8.68
N LEU A 204 13.88 17.95 8.80
CA LEU A 204 13.71 16.49 8.72
C LEU A 204 12.69 15.98 9.74
N GLU A 205 12.74 16.50 10.95
CA GLU A 205 11.79 16.13 12.01
C GLU A 205 10.33 16.40 11.60
N ASN A 206 10.06 17.57 11.02
CA ASN A 206 8.73 17.91 10.54
C ASN A 206 8.32 17.01 9.35
N ARG A 207 9.22 16.75 8.41
CA ARG A 207 8.94 15.87 7.27
C ARG A 207 8.69 14.42 7.69
N MET A 208 9.28 13.94 8.77
CA MET A 208 9.01 12.62 9.34
C MET A 208 7.69 12.54 10.10
N ARG A 209 7.11 13.67 10.52
CA ARG A 209 5.94 13.72 11.40
C ARG A 209 4.75 12.94 10.85
N PHE A 210 4.33 13.23 9.63
CA PHE A 210 3.17 12.54 9.04
C PHE A 210 3.40 11.04 8.81
N PRO A 211 4.51 10.57 8.22
CA PRO A 211 4.84 9.14 8.17
C PRO A 211 4.80 8.44 9.53
N LEU A 212 5.31 9.08 10.58
CA LEU A 212 5.29 8.52 11.94
C LEU A 212 3.89 8.52 12.56
N GLU A 213 3.05 9.52 12.28
CA GLU A 213 1.64 9.53 12.69
C GLU A 213 0.87 8.38 12.02
N VAL A 214 1.08 8.16 10.72
CA VAL A 214 0.51 7.01 9.98
C VAL A 214 0.99 5.69 10.59
N PHE A 215 2.29 5.52 10.83
CA PHE A 215 2.83 4.32 11.46
C PHE A 215 2.18 4.04 12.82
N ARG A 216 2.07 5.06 13.68
CA ARG A 216 1.42 4.92 15.01
C ARG A 216 -0.05 4.54 14.89
N ALA A 217 -0.78 5.15 13.94
CA ALA A 217 -2.19 4.85 13.70
C ALA A 217 -2.39 3.41 13.20
N VAL A 218 -1.56 2.95 12.26
CA VAL A 218 -1.56 1.56 11.77
C VAL A 218 -1.20 0.59 12.91
N ARG A 219 -0.13 0.86 13.66
CA ARG A 219 0.29 0.00 14.77
C ARG A 219 -0.79 -0.14 15.85
N ALA A 220 -1.51 0.95 16.16
CA ALA A 220 -2.60 0.95 17.13
C ALA A 220 -3.85 0.20 16.62
N ALA A 221 -4.07 0.18 15.30
CA ALA A 221 -5.21 -0.45 14.66
C ALA A 221 -5.00 -1.96 14.34
N PHE A 222 -3.75 -2.42 14.31
CA PHE A 222 -3.38 -3.80 13.96
C PHE A 222 -3.00 -4.60 15.22
N PRO A 223 -3.27 -5.93 15.29
CA PRO A 223 -2.98 -6.73 16.48
C PRO A 223 -1.53 -6.62 16.95
N ALA A 224 -1.33 -6.43 18.27
CA ALA A 224 -0.03 -6.07 18.85
C ALA A 224 1.08 -7.12 18.60
N GLY A 225 0.74 -8.39 18.58
CA GLY A 225 1.69 -9.49 18.35
C GLY A 225 2.10 -9.66 16.88
N ARG A 226 1.35 -9.09 15.93
CA ARG A 226 1.66 -9.18 14.50
C ARG A 226 2.57 -8.02 14.09
N PRO A 227 3.64 -8.26 13.26
CA PRO A 227 4.58 -7.22 12.84
C PRO A 227 3.93 -6.16 11.93
N VAL A 228 4.46 -4.92 12.06
CA VAL A 228 4.25 -3.80 11.15
C VAL A 228 5.61 -3.23 10.82
#